data_78e57bc8dc554bb9cbca6a4c465cc74e
#
_entry.id   78e57bc8dc554bb9cbca6a4c465cc74e
#
_cell.length_a   1.000
_cell.length_b   1.000
_cell.length_c   1.000
_cell.angle_alpha   90.00
_cell.angle_beta   90.00
_cell.angle_gamma   90.00
#
_symmetry.space_group_name_H-M   'P 1'
#
loop_
_entity.id
_entity.type
_entity.pdbx_description
1 polymer ?
#
loop_
_entity_poly.entity_id
_entity_poly.type
_entity_poly.pdbx_seq_one_letter_code
_entity_poly.pdbx_strand_id
1 'polypeptide(L)'
;MKYTILTFLILFWMIPTVKADVKSWTLEQVGFLNIDRNEKNYGGFSGLIVQDKGSEALILTDKSFFFVLKLQRNDDDILTGYSVTRKGRILSSKGEYLNGRNTDSESIVISKNNNYYISFESNHRIMMHTNVEGKGVFIPKHPMFRKLSVNKGIEALAIDNEDRLIAIPEKPPLGVSDIPIFRLQNNKWEIIKYLKIKDDFMVTDAEFLPQGL
;
A
#
# COMPACT_ATOMS: atom_id res chain seq x y z
N MET A 1 9.38 29.03 -73.58
CA MET A 1 8.76 28.32 -72.46
C MET A 1 9.88 27.74 -71.60
N LYS A 2 10.12 28.31 -70.43
CA LYS A 2 11.11 27.82 -69.44
C LYS A 2 10.32 27.12 -68.34
N TYR A 3 10.53 25.80 -68.15
CA TYR A 3 9.95 25.05 -67.07
C TYR A 3 10.89 25.11 -65.86
N THR A 4 10.42 25.70 -64.77
CA THR A 4 11.11 25.68 -63.47
C THR A 4 10.67 24.46 -62.71
N ILE A 5 11.59 23.51 -62.46
CA ILE A 5 11.36 22.34 -61.62
C ILE A 5 11.59 22.75 -60.19
N LEU A 6 10.52 22.72 -59.39
CA LEU A 6 10.54 22.97 -57.95
C LEU A 6 10.82 21.63 -57.24
N THR A 7 12.06 21.44 -56.71
CA THR A 7 12.44 20.25 -55.98
C THR A 7 12.06 20.45 -54.50
N PHE A 8 11.05 19.68 -54.03
CA PHE A 8 10.68 19.64 -52.64
C PHE A 8 11.67 18.74 -51.88
N LEU A 9 12.50 19.30 -50.99
CA LEU A 9 13.35 18.56 -50.05
C LEU A 9 12.50 18.18 -48.83
N ILE A 10 12.11 16.91 -48.72
CA ILE A 10 11.46 16.37 -47.53
C ILE A 10 12.57 16.05 -46.50
N LEU A 11 12.72 16.92 -45.50
CA LEU A 11 13.55 16.64 -44.33
C LEU A 11 12.81 15.60 -43.44
N PHE A 12 13.25 14.36 -43.50
CA PHE A 12 12.84 13.34 -42.54
C PHE A 12 13.50 13.62 -41.20
N TRP A 13 12.77 14.21 -40.27
CA TRP A 13 13.22 14.28 -38.87
C TRP A 13 13.15 12.89 -38.27
N MET A 14 14.29 12.22 -38.11
CA MET A 14 14.42 11.05 -37.27
C MET A 14 14.21 11.50 -35.82
N ILE A 15 13.03 11.27 -35.27
CA ILE A 15 12.78 11.38 -33.83
C ILE A 15 13.51 10.18 -33.17
N PRO A 16 14.55 10.42 -32.35
CA PRO A 16 15.17 9.31 -31.64
C PRO A 16 14.13 8.69 -30.73
N THR A 17 13.79 7.43 -30.96
CA THR A 17 13.01 6.64 -30.01
C THR A 17 13.89 6.40 -28.78
N VAL A 18 13.70 7.19 -27.75
CA VAL A 18 14.29 6.91 -26.43
C VAL A 18 13.61 5.63 -25.92
N LYS A 19 14.30 4.49 -26.07
CA LYS A 19 13.92 3.30 -25.30
C LYS A 19 14.22 3.62 -23.84
N ALA A 20 13.17 3.77 -23.03
CA ALA A 20 13.34 3.75 -21.60
C ALA A 20 13.93 2.38 -21.24
N ASP A 21 15.15 2.37 -20.68
CA ASP A 21 15.71 1.18 -20.07
C ASP A 21 14.80 0.82 -18.88
N VAL A 22 14.01 -0.23 -19.06
CA VAL A 22 13.23 -0.80 -17.97
C VAL A 22 14.25 -1.47 -17.04
N LYS A 23 14.57 -0.80 -15.94
CA LYS A 23 15.38 -1.39 -14.87
C LYS A 23 14.68 -2.67 -14.41
N SER A 24 15.26 -3.83 -14.72
CA SER A 24 14.78 -5.10 -14.18
C SER A 24 15.24 -5.21 -12.73
N TRP A 25 14.29 -5.47 -11.82
CA TRP A 25 14.57 -5.78 -10.42
C TRP A 25 14.60 -7.30 -10.25
N THR A 26 15.58 -7.79 -9.52
CA THR A 26 15.64 -9.18 -9.11
C THR A 26 15.45 -9.23 -7.60
N LEU A 27 14.51 -10.07 -7.14
CA LEU A 27 14.31 -10.35 -5.74
C LEU A 27 15.03 -11.66 -5.39
N GLU A 28 15.87 -11.61 -4.37
CA GLU A 28 16.56 -12.79 -3.83
C GLU A 28 16.11 -13.00 -2.39
N GLN A 29 15.72 -14.23 -2.04
CA GLN A 29 15.38 -14.57 -0.68
C GLN A 29 16.67 -14.80 0.13
N VAL A 30 17.01 -13.87 1.00
CA VAL A 30 18.21 -13.93 1.84
C VAL A 30 17.96 -14.60 3.21
N GLY A 31 16.69 -14.82 3.59
CA GLY A 31 16.34 -15.48 4.84
C GLY A 31 14.84 -15.62 5.02
N PHE A 32 14.43 -16.31 6.07
CA PHE A 32 13.03 -16.39 6.50
C PHE A 32 12.96 -16.54 8.01
N LEU A 33 11.85 -16.14 8.59
CA LEU A 33 11.56 -16.27 10.01
C LEU A 33 10.16 -16.84 10.20
N ASN A 34 10.05 -17.97 10.91
CA ASN A 34 8.76 -18.49 11.32
C ASN A 34 8.24 -17.70 12.52
N ILE A 35 7.02 -17.24 12.43
CA ILE A 35 6.33 -16.54 13.52
C ILE A 35 5.39 -17.55 14.18
N ASP A 36 5.69 -17.93 15.43
CA ASP A 36 4.89 -18.90 16.17
C ASP A 36 3.54 -18.33 16.59
N ARG A 37 2.48 -19.14 16.42
CA ARG A 37 1.09 -18.78 16.76
C ARG A 37 0.72 -18.99 18.22
N ASN A 38 1.69 -18.94 19.12
CA ASN A 38 1.46 -19.24 20.55
C ASN A 38 0.70 -18.14 21.29
N GLU A 39 0.48 -17.00 20.67
CA GLU A 39 -0.28 -15.88 21.22
C GLU A 39 -1.73 -15.89 20.72
N LYS A 40 -2.66 -15.64 21.64
CA LYS A 40 -4.09 -15.46 21.27
C LYS A 40 -4.23 -14.28 20.31
N ASN A 41 -4.97 -14.45 19.22
CA ASN A 41 -5.18 -13.48 18.14
C ASN A 41 -3.91 -13.17 17.31
N TYR A 42 -2.90 -14.00 17.38
CA TYR A 42 -1.69 -13.91 16.58
C TYR A 42 -1.86 -14.76 15.32
N GLY A 43 -2.21 -14.12 14.22
CA GLY A 43 -2.52 -14.74 12.92
C GLY A 43 -3.53 -13.92 12.14
N GLY A 44 -3.75 -14.25 10.85
CA GLY A 44 -4.52 -13.41 9.94
C GLY A 44 -3.79 -12.09 9.69
N PHE A 45 -2.49 -12.15 9.44
CA PHE A 45 -1.68 -10.95 9.20
C PHE A 45 -2.08 -10.31 7.88
N SER A 46 -2.44 -9.04 7.93
CA SER A 46 -2.96 -8.26 6.82
C SER A 46 -2.10 -7.02 6.51
N GLY A 47 -1.18 -6.64 7.40
CA GLY A 47 -0.30 -5.51 7.14
C GLY A 47 1.02 -5.60 7.90
N LEU A 48 2.08 -5.05 7.30
CA LEU A 48 3.44 -5.07 7.85
C LEU A 48 4.12 -3.72 7.60
N ILE A 49 4.69 -3.15 8.65
CA ILE A 49 5.63 -2.03 8.56
C ILE A 49 6.95 -2.47 9.16
N VAL A 50 8.05 -2.25 8.45
CA VAL A 50 9.41 -2.46 8.95
C VAL A 50 10.05 -1.11 9.21
N GLN A 51 10.56 -0.90 10.42
CA GLN A 51 11.11 0.36 10.90
C GLN A 51 12.52 0.18 11.47
N ASP A 52 13.12 1.29 11.89
CA ASP A 52 14.43 1.33 12.57
C ASP A 52 15.51 0.50 11.85
N LYS A 53 15.61 0.74 10.52
CA LYS A 53 16.59 0.06 9.66
C LYS A 53 16.45 -1.47 9.69
N GLY A 54 15.22 -1.98 9.83
CA GLY A 54 14.94 -3.40 9.83
C GLY A 54 15.05 -4.08 11.19
N SER A 55 15.18 -3.33 12.28
CA SER A 55 15.24 -3.88 13.64
C SER A 55 13.89 -3.98 14.35
N GLU A 56 12.87 -3.29 13.86
CA GLU A 56 11.51 -3.35 14.40
C GLU A 56 10.51 -3.65 13.26
N ALA A 57 9.50 -4.46 13.55
CA ALA A 57 8.37 -4.68 12.68
C ALA A 57 7.06 -4.47 13.43
N LEU A 58 6.13 -3.74 12.82
CA LEU A 58 4.75 -3.66 13.27
C LEU A 58 3.89 -4.50 12.35
N ILE A 59 3.18 -5.47 12.92
CA ILE A 59 2.26 -6.35 12.21
C ILE A 59 0.82 -6.00 12.59
N LEU A 60 -0.05 -5.88 11.60
CA LEU A 60 -1.49 -5.75 11.74
C LEU A 60 -2.16 -7.08 11.41
N THR A 61 -3.28 -7.39 12.07
CA THR A 61 -4.11 -8.56 11.76
C THR A 61 -5.47 -8.14 11.22
N ASP A 62 -6.14 -9.03 10.48
CA ASP A 62 -7.52 -8.89 9.97
C ASP A 62 -8.59 -8.66 11.06
N LYS A 63 -8.22 -8.85 12.33
CA LYS A 63 -9.07 -8.59 13.50
C LYS A 63 -8.70 -7.32 14.24
N SER A 64 -7.97 -6.43 13.63
CA SER A 64 -7.53 -5.16 14.20
C SER A 64 -6.69 -5.30 15.48
N PHE A 65 -5.91 -6.38 15.60
CA PHE A 65 -4.83 -6.46 16.57
C PHE A 65 -3.53 -6.01 15.91
N PHE A 66 -2.64 -5.42 16.70
CA PHE A 66 -1.29 -5.13 16.26
C PHE A 66 -0.27 -5.74 17.21
N PHE A 67 0.89 -6.07 16.66
CA PHE A 67 2.05 -6.58 17.38
C PHE A 67 3.29 -5.83 16.92
N VAL A 68 4.10 -5.37 17.86
CA VAL A 68 5.41 -4.79 17.57
C VAL A 68 6.47 -5.81 17.95
N LEU A 69 7.28 -6.15 16.96
CA LEU A 69 8.34 -7.14 17.10
C LEU A 69 9.69 -6.42 17.09
N LYS A 70 10.55 -6.74 18.03
CA LYS A 70 11.97 -6.48 17.91
C LYS A 70 12.58 -7.64 17.13
N LEU A 71 13.16 -7.35 15.97
CA LEU A 71 13.80 -8.32 15.10
C LEU A 71 15.26 -8.52 15.51
N GLN A 72 15.74 -9.76 15.45
CA GLN A 72 17.11 -10.13 15.72
C GLN A 72 17.78 -10.55 14.42
N ARG A 73 19.02 -10.09 14.22
CA ARG A 73 19.82 -10.42 13.04
C ARG A 73 21.21 -10.86 13.48
N ASN A 74 21.85 -11.71 12.68
CA ASN A 74 23.25 -12.06 12.84
C ASN A 74 24.18 -11.01 12.17
N ASP A 75 25.47 -11.24 12.21
CA ASP A 75 26.50 -10.36 11.65
C ASP A 75 26.39 -10.21 10.10
N ASP A 76 25.74 -11.15 9.42
CA ASP A 76 25.44 -11.11 7.98
C ASP A 76 24.09 -10.45 7.67
N ASP A 77 23.47 -9.78 8.64
CA ASP A 77 22.16 -9.14 8.56
C ASP A 77 20.97 -10.08 8.27
N ILE A 78 21.14 -11.38 8.50
CA ILE A 78 20.11 -12.40 8.31
C ILE A 78 19.22 -12.46 9.57
N LEU A 79 17.89 -12.48 9.37
CA LEU A 79 16.92 -12.65 10.45
C LEU A 79 17.11 -13.99 11.16
N THR A 80 17.29 -13.94 12.48
CA THR A 80 17.53 -15.13 13.33
C THR A 80 16.47 -15.33 14.40
N GLY A 81 15.68 -14.28 14.73
CA GLY A 81 14.66 -14.38 15.75
C GLY A 81 13.85 -13.10 15.91
N TYR A 82 12.92 -13.13 16.83
CA TYR A 82 12.13 -11.96 17.22
C TYR A 82 11.67 -12.05 18.68
N SER A 83 11.25 -10.93 19.23
CA SER A 83 10.50 -10.87 20.48
C SER A 83 9.35 -9.87 20.34
N VAL A 84 8.18 -10.20 20.89
CA VAL A 84 7.04 -9.26 20.93
C VAL A 84 7.29 -8.24 22.04
N THR A 85 7.42 -6.97 21.68
CA THR A 85 7.68 -5.87 22.62
C THR A 85 6.42 -5.15 23.05
N ARG A 86 5.45 -5.01 22.12
CA ARG A 86 4.14 -4.39 22.36
C ARG A 86 3.06 -5.14 21.59
N LYS A 87 1.85 -5.11 22.10
CA LYS A 87 0.66 -5.62 21.42
C LYS A 87 -0.56 -4.87 21.91
N GLY A 88 -1.55 -4.75 21.04
CA GLY A 88 -2.79 -4.05 21.36
C GLY A 88 -3.87 -4.23 20.31
N ARG A 89 -4.88 -3.39 20.40
CA ARG A 89 -6.00 -3.34 19.45
C ARG A 89 -6.13 -1.95 18.88
N ILE A 90 -6.46 -1.89 17.60
CA ILE A 90 -6.79 -0.64 16.93
C ILE A 90 -8.09 -0.07 17.51
N LEU A 91 -8.09 1.23 17.80
CA LEU A 91 -9.22 1.92 18.37
C LEU A 91 -10.05 2.64 17.30
N SER A 92 -11.33 2.76 17.59
CA SER A 92 -12.26 3.57 16.81
C SER A 92 -11.99 5.09 16.98
N SER A 93 -12.71 5.92 16.25
CA SER A 93 -12.66 7.38 16.42
C SER A 93 -13.18 7.87 17.80
N LYS A 94 -13.89 7.02 18.52
CA LYS A 94 -14.35 7.29 19.89
C LYS A 94 -13.35 6.80 20.95
N GLY A 95 -12.27 6.10 20.57
CA GLY A 95 -11.33 5.49 21.50
C GLY A 95 -11.81 4.14 22.06
N GLU A 96 -12.78 3.52 21.42
CA GLU A 96 -13.32 2.21 21.79
C GLU A 96 -12.70 1.11 20.92
N TYR A 97 -12.69 -0.13 21.40
CA TYR A 97 -12.28 -1.26 20.58
C TYR A 97 -13.25 -1.49 19.41
N LEU A 98 -12.69 -1.73 18.25
CA LEU A 98 -13.47 -2.14 17.09
C LEU A 98 -14.11 -3.51 17.34
N ASN A 99 -15.28 -3.77 16.76
CA ASN A 99 -16.01 -5.03 16.89
C ASN A 99 -16.76 -5.39 15.60
N GLY A 100 -17.09 -6.68 15.48
CA GLY A 100 -17.84 -7.24 14.34
C GLY A 100 -17.15 -6.89 13.02
N ARG A 101 -17.92 -6.51 12.01
CA ARG A 101 -17.45 -6.15 10.67
C ARG A 101 -16.55 -4.91 10.61
N ASN A 102 -16.37 -4.19 11.71
CA ASN A 102 -15.51 -3.03 11.74
C ASN A 102 -14.04 -3.37 12.08
N THR A 103 -13.75 -4.62 12.45
CA THR A 103 -12.39 -5.05 12.75
C THR A 103 -11.55 -5.45 11.53
N ASP A 104 -12.19 -5.65 10.40
CA ASP A 104 -11.62 -6.20 9.16
C ASP A 104 -10.60 -5.23 8.56
N SER A 105 -9.39 -5.24 9.12
CA SER A 105 -8.28 -4.36 8.72
C SER A 105 -7.36 -5.07 7.73
N GLU A 106 -6.99 -4.39 6.62
CA GLU A 106 -6.36 -5.03 5.47
C GLU A 106 -4.94 -4.52 5.20
N SER A 107 -4.67 -3.26 5.47
CA SER A 107 -3.35 -2.69 5.23
C SER A 107 -3.02 -1.62 6.25
N ILE A 108 -1.73 -1.40 6.48
CA ILE A 108 -1.21 -0.34 7.34
C ILE A 108 0.04 0.27 6.73
N VAL A 109 0.10 1.59 6.72
CA VAL A 109 1.32 2.33 6.34
C VAL A 109 1.58 3.47 7.31
N ILE A 110 2.83 3.93 7.34
CA ILE A 110 3.25 5.07 8.17
C ILE A 110 3.78 6.19 7.29
N SER A 111 3.32 7.42 7.54
CA SER A 111 3.83 8.62 6.89
C SER A 111 5.14 9.10 7.53
N LYS A 112 5.83 10.01 6.85
CA LYS A 112 7.04 10.68 7.39
C LYS A 112 6.79 11.44 8.70
N ASN A 113 5.53 11.84 8.93
CA ASN A 113 5.09 12.49 10.16
C ASN A 113 4.63 11.50 11.24
N ASN A 114 4.95 10.22 11.11
CA ASN A 114 4.57 9.14 12.02
C ASN A 114 3.04 8.97 12.20
N ASN A 115 2.24 9.34 11.20
CA ASN A 115 0.83 9.01 11.19
C ASN A 115 0.63 7.64 10.55
N TYR A 116 -0.11 6.77 11.21
CA TYR A 116 -0.47 5.45 10.71
C TYR A 116 -1.79 5.55 9.95
N TYR A 117 -1.84 5.03 8.74
CA TYR A 117 -3.07 4.89 7.97
C TYR A 117 -3.42 3.42 7.87
N ILE A 118 -4.66 3.08 8.22
CA ILE A 118 -5.16 1.72 8.24
C ILE A 118 -6.40 1.66 7.37
N SER A 119 -6.42 0.75 6.39
CA SER A 119 -7.60 0.42 5.61
C SER A 119 -8.42 -0.68 6.27
N PHE A 120 -9.72 -0.66 5.99
CA PHE A 120 -10.67 -1.62 6.53
C PHE A 120 -11.65 -2.04 5.44
N GLU A 121 -11.93 -3.32 5.41
CA GLU A 121 -12.93 -3.93 4.54
C GLU A 121 -14.35 -3.88 5.15
N SER A 122 -15.31 -4.58 4.56
CA SER A 122 -16.73 -4.63 4.95
C SER A 122 -17.42 -3.27 5.02
N ASN A 123 -16.90 -2.32 5.75
CA ASN A 123 -17.25 -0.90 5.77
C ASN A 123 -16.05 -0.10 5.26
N HIS A 124 -15.82 -0.16 3.94
CA HIS A 124 -14.64 0.39 3.29
C HIS A 124 -14.32 1.81 3.76
N ARG A 125 -13.25 1.94 4.49
CA ARG A 125 -12.76 3.18 5.07
C ARG A 125 -11.27 3.13 5.31
N ILE A 126 -10.68 4.31 5.42
CA ILE A 126 -9.32 4.46 5.91
C ILE A 126 -9.40 5.34 7.15
N MET A 127 -8.64 4.98 8.17
CA MET A 127 -8.48 5.77 9.38
C MET A 127 -7.03 6.16 9.56
N MET A 128 -6.79 7.38 10.03
CA MET A 128 -5.48 7.87 10.42
C MET A 128 -5.36 7.85 11.94
N HIS A 129 -4.24 7.37 12.46
CA HIS A 129 -3.88 7.36 13.87
C HIS A 129 -2.54 8.06 14.05
N THR A 130 -2.45 9.02 14.97
CA THR A 130 -1.16 9.65 15.32
C THR A 130 -0.27 8.75 16.18
N ASN A 131 -0.88 7.71 16.74
CA ASN A 131 -0.23 6.61 17.45
C ASN A 131 -1.08 5.36 17.20
N VAL A 132 -0.47 4.22 16.94
CA VAL A 132 -1.18 2.95 16.67
C VAL A 132 -2.13 2.54 17.81
N GLU A 133 -1.81 2.92 19.05
CA GLU A 133 -2.62 2.70 20.26
C GLU A 133 -3.67 3.80 20.50
N GLY A 134 -3.62 4.88 19.74
CA GLY A 134 -4.52 6.02 19.87
C GLY A 134 -5.83 5.84 19.11
N LYS A 135 -6.78 6.74 19.38
CA LYS A 135 -8.02 6.80 18.61
C LYS A 135 -7.74 7.22 17.16
N GLY A 136 -8.51 6.65 16.22
CA GLY A 136 -8.41 6.99 14.82
C GLY A 136 -9.26 8.19 14.42
N VAL A 137 -8.90 8.79 13.30
CA VAL A 137 -9.68 9.83 12.62
C VAL A 137 -10.03 9.32 11.23
N PHE A 138 -11.28 9.49 10.79
CA PHE A 138 -11.70 9.07 9.46
C PHE A 138 -11.06 9.93 8.37
N ILE A 139 -10.48 9.29 7.37
CA ILE A 139 -10.12 9.94 6.11
C ILE A 139 -11.38 10.05 5.25
N PRO A 140 -11.62 11.17 4.53
CA PRO A 140 -12.73 11.30 3.60
C PRO A 140 -12.80 10.14 2.62
N LYS A 141 -13.99 9.63 2.33
CA LYS A 141 -14.17 8.53 1.38
C LYS A 141 -14.28 9.04 -0.06
N HIS A 142 -13.59 8.40 -0.99
CA HIS A 142 -13.90 8.61 -2.41
C HIS A 142 -15.26 7.99 -2.76
N PRO A 143 -16.09 8.61 -3.62
CA PRO A 143 -17.41 8.06 -4.00
C PRO A 143 -17.36 6.62 -4.53
N MET A 144 -16.27 6.27 -5.21
CA MET A 144 -16.06 4.94 -5.78
C MET A 144 -15.84 3.85 -4.72
N PHE A 145 -15.47 4.19 -3.49
CA PHE A 145 -15.35 3.20 -2.40
C PHE A 145 -16.69 2.51 -2.10
N ARG A 146 -17.82 3.16 -2.39
CA ARG A 146 -19.16 2.55 -2.28
C ARG A 146 -19.45 1.48 -3.34
N LYS A 147 -18.62 1.40 -4.39
CA LYS A 147 -18.72 0.44 -5.47
C LYS A 147 -17.81 -0.77 -5.29
N LEU A 148 -17.00 -0.79 -4.24
CA LEU A 148 -16.20 -1.95 -3.88
C LEU A 148 -17.12 -3.06 -3.37
N SER A 149 -16.80 -4.30 -3.70
CA SER A 149 -17.50 -5.47 -3.17
C SER A 149 -17.22 -5.60 -1.67
N VAL A 150 -18.19 -6.13 -0.92
CA VAL A 150 -18.10 -6.21 0.56
C VAL A 150 -16.81 -6.87 1.04
N ASN A 151 -16.34 -7.92 0.33
CA ASN A 151 -15.14 -8.68 0.66
C ASN A 151 -14.01 -8.43 -0.37
N LYS A 152 -13.93 -7.24 -0.96
CA LYS A 152 -12.91 -6.80 -1.91
C LYS A 152 -12.64 -5.32 -1.70
N GLY A 153 -11.96 -5.04 -0.60
CA GLY A 153 -11.73 -3.69 -0.11
C GLY A 153 -10.52 -2.98 -0.69
N ILE A 154 -9.98 -2.07 0.10
CA ILE A 154 -8.69 -1.42 -0.15
C ILE A 154 -7.63 -2.27 0.54
N GLU A 155 -6.98 -3.12 -0.23
CA GLU A 155 -5.98 -4.07 0.24
C GLU A 155 -4.59 -3.47 0.33
N ALA A 156 -4.28 -2.48 -0.51
CA ALA A 156 -2.98 -1.89 -0.55
C ALA A 156 -3.01 -0.40 -0.21
N LEU A 157 -2.22 -0.01 0.77
CA LEU A 157 -1.87 1.36 1.08
C LEU A 157 -0.38 1.56 0.82
N ALA A 158 0.01 2.77 0.39
CA ALA A 158 1.41 3.17 0.28
C ALA A 158 1.54 4.67 0.59
N ILE A 159 2.74 5.10 0.94
CA ILE A 159 3.09 6.52 1.08
C ILE A 159 4.08 6.87 -0.02
N ASP A 160 3.74 7.84 -0.86
CA ASP A 160 4.63 8.25 -1.94
C ASP A 160 5.78 9.15 -1.45
N ASN A 161 6.69 9.48 -2.36
CA ASN A 161 7.86 10.29 -2.03
C ASN A 161 7.54 11.71 -1.51
N GLU A 162 6.33 12.20 -1.78
CA GLU A 162 5.83 13.51 -1.31
C GLU A 162 4.97 13.39 -0.04
N ASP A 163 5.03 12.24 0.64
CA ASP A 163 4.25 11.93 1.87
C ASP A 163 2.73 11.91 1.66
N ARG A 164 2.27 11.54 0.45
CA ARG A 164 0.86 11.43 0.13
C ARG A 164 0.41 9.97 0.21
N LEU A 165 -0.79 9.78 0.76
CA LEU A 165 -1.39 8.45 0.87
C LEU A 165 -1.90 7.97 -0.49
N ILE A 166 -1.48 6.78 -0.86
CA ILE A 166 -1.97 6.01 -2.00
C ILE A 166 -2.85 4.89 -1.49
N ALA A 167 -3.96 4.62 -2.20
CA ALA A 167 -4.85 3.51 -1.88
C ALA A 167 -5.24 2.77 -3.17
N ILE A 168 -5.16 1.44 -3.13
CA ILE A 168 -5.44 0.59 -4.27
C ILE A 168 -6.42 -0.51 -3.82
N PRO A 169 -7.58 -0.65 -4.46
CA PRO A 169 -8.50 -1.76 -4.20
C PRO A 169 -7.91 -3.09 -4.67
N GLU A 170 -8.34 -4.17 -4.03
CA GLU A 170 -7.99 -5.54 -4.42
C GLU A 170 -8.44 -5.88 -5.84
N LYS A 171 -9.64 -5.43 -6.21
CA LYS A 171 -10.27 -5.64 -7.53
C LYS A 171 -10.91 -4.36 -8.06
N PRO A 172 -11.23 -4.32 -9.36
CA PRO A 172 -11.96 -3.20 -9.94
C PRO A 172 -13.30 -2.96 -9.23
N PRO A 173 -13.67 -1.70 -8.95
CA PRO A 173 -15.00 -1.38 -8.45
C PRO A 173 -16.09 -1.75 -9.45
N LEU A 174 -17.32 -1.97 -8.97
CA LEU A 174 -18.46 -2.32 -9.82
C LEU A 174 -18.65 -1.31 -10.96
N GLY A 175 -18.69 -1.84 -12.20
CA GLY A 175 -18.83 -1.05 -13.42
C GLY A 175 -17.55 -0.39 -13.92
N VAL A 176 -16.39 -0.80 -13.39
CA VAL A 176 -15.05 -0.36 -13.83
C VAL A 176 -14.25 -1.58 -14.25
N SER A 177 -13.53 -1.53 -15.37
CA SER A 177 -12.75 -2.66 -15.90
C SER A 177 -11.37 -2.80 -15.26
N ASP A 178 -10.77 -1.69 -14.86
CA ASP A 178 -9.40 -1.65 -14.35
C ASP A 178 -9.37 -1.17 -12.90
N ILE A 179 -8.30 -1.48 -12.15
CA ILE A 179 -8.17 -1.06 -10.76
C ILE A 179 -7.71 0.40 -10.69
N PRO A 180 -8.49 1.31 -10.07
CA PRO A 180 -8.05 2.69 -9.88
C PRO A 180 -6.97 2.78 -8.79
N ILE A 181 -5.92 3.56 -9.04
CA ILE A 181 -4.96 3.98 -8.05
C ILE A 181 -5.38 5.35 -7.55
N PHE A 182 -5.78 5.41 -6.29
CA PHE A 182 -6.19 6.65 -5.64
C PHE A 182 -5.01 7.30 -4.93
N ARG A 183 -4.96 8.63 -4.97
CA ARG A 183 -4.03 9.45 -4.20
C ARG A 183 -4.79 10.48 -3.38
N LEU A 184 -4.47 10.58 -2.11
CA LEU A 184 -5.01 11.61 -1.22
C LEU A 184 -4.11 12.85 -1.25
N GLN A 185 -4.65 13.97 -1.68
CA GLN A 185 -3.97 15.26 -1.64
C GLN A 185 -4.93 16.34 -1.14
N ASN A 186 -4.49 17.18 -0.21
CA ASN A 186 -5.31 18.27 0.35
C ASN A 186 -6.69 17.78 0.83
N ASN A 187 -6.72 16.63 1.48
CA ASN A 187 -7.93 15.98 1.99
C ASN A 187 -8.96 15.60 0.91
N LYS A 188 -8.52 15.47 -0.34
CA LYS A 188 -9.33 15.03 -1.49
C LYS A 188 -8.65 13.89 -2.20
N TRP A 189 -9.44 12.89 -2.59
CA TRP A 189 -8.97 11.78 -3.42
C TRP A 189 -9.02 12.14 -4.89
N GLU A 190 -8.00 11.77 -5.61
CA GLU A 190 -7.92 11.77 -7.08
C GLU A 190 -7.53 10.38 -7.58
N ILE A 191 -7.96 10.01 -8.77
CA ILE A 191 -7.49 8.81 -9.46
C ILE A 191 -6.32 9.24 -10.33
N ILE A 192 -5.13 8.73 -10.00
CA ILE A 192 -3.89 9.10 -10.72
C ILE A 192 -3.56 8.14 -11.86
N LYS A 193 -4.06 6.91 -11.79
CA LYS A 193 -3.80 5.87 -12.79
C LYS A 193 -4.82 4.75 -12.66
N TYR A 194 -4.94 3.94 -13.71
CA TYR A 194 -5.63 2.67 -13.68
C TYR A 194 -4.62 1.54 -13.91
N LEU A 195 -4.66 0.53 -13.06
CA LEU A 195 -3.86 -0.67 -13.16
C LEU A 195 -4.64 -1.74 -13.93
N LYS A 196 -4.08 -2.20 -15.04
CA LYS A 196 -4.59 -3.38 -15.75
C LYS A 196 -4.09 -4.63 -15.06
N ILE A 197 -5.01 -5.45 -14.61
CA ILE A 197 -4.67 -6.76 -14.06
C ILE A 197 -4.62 -7.76 -15.21
N LYS A 198 -3.68 -8.67 -15.12
CA LYS A 198 -3.57 -9.82 -16.01
C LYS A 198 -4.12 -11.03 -15.28
N ASP A 199 -4.96 -11.78 -15.95
CA ASP A 199 -5.58 -13.00 -15.42
C ASP A 199 -6.44 -12.71 -14.16
N ASP A 200 -6.47 -13.63 -13.20
CA ASP A 200 -7.24 -13.51 -11.95
C ASP A 200 -6.41 -12.94 -10.78
N PHE A 201 -5.29 -12.28 -11.05
CA PHE A 201 -4.50 -11.64 -10.01
C PHE A 201 -5.27 -10.54 -9.30
N MET A 202 -4.97 -10.36 -8.03
CA MET A 202 -5.53 -9.33 -7.14
C MET A 202 -4.39 -8.53 -6.54
N VAL A 203 -4.66 -7.25 -6.22
CA VAL A 203 -3.72 -6.43 -5.48
C VAL A 203 -3.82 -6.83 -4.01
N THR A 204 -2.70 -7.14 -3.38
CA THR A 204 -2.64 -7.53 -1.97
C THR A 204 -1.80 -6.57 -1.13
N ASP A 205 -0.85 -5.85 -1.75
CA ASP A 205 -0.04 -4.83 -1.06
C ASP A 205 0.64 -3.91 -2.07
N ALA A 206 1.18 -2.78 -1.60
CA ALA A 206 1.95 -1.83 -2.41
C ALA A 206 2.99 -1.10 -1.55
N GLU A 207 4.16 -0.82 -2.15
CA GLU A 207 5.21 -0.06 -1.50
C GLU A 207 5.90 0.85 -2.52
N PHE A 208 6.32 2.05 -2.07
CA PHE A 208 7.15 2.94 -2.86
C PHE A 208 8.62 2.66 -2.64
N LEU A 209 9.33 2.38 -3.72
CA LEU A 209 10.78 2.24 -3.66
C LEU A 209 11.46 3.61 -3.49
N PRO A 210 12.59 3.69 -2.72
CA PRO A 210 13.24 4.97 -2.41
C PRO A 210 13.67 5.80 -3.61
N GLN A 211 13.84 5.18 -4.77
CA GLN A 211 14.32 5.83 -6.00
C GLN A 211 13.19 6.21 -6.97
N GLY A 212 11.96 5.91 -6.63
CA GLY A 212 10.80 6.07 -7.52
C GLY A 212 10.96 5.25 -8.81
N LEU A 213 9.96 4.54 -9.23
CA LEU A 213 9.90 3.94 -10.58
C LEU A 213 9.17 4.89 -11.52
#